data_6e4cc7d7add132789b7f023e4dd73d86
#
_entry.id   6e4cc7d7add132789b7f023e4dd73d86
#
_cell.length_a   1.000
_cell.length_b   1.000
_cell.length_c   1.000
_cell.angle_alpha   90.00
_cell.angle_beta   90.00
_cell.angle_gamma   90.00
#
_symmetry.space_group_name_H-M   'P 1'
#
loop_
_entity.id
_entity.type
_entity.pdbx_description
1 polymer ?
#
loop_
_entity_poly.entity_id
_entity_poly.type
_entity_poly.pdbx_seq_one_letter_code
_entity_poly.pdbx_strand_id
1 'polypeptide(L)'
;MSRNARIIHLVTVGRDDDRIKAGLRRMSADKVYLLHSADGVRASDGEREDFASIAGSIAEDLRAAGYDVSLAEIPPYDLGGMVYAIMGIAKEEMSSGDVRFMVNISGGTNLMAGAATAASYLLGAEVYYVTKGLEGDVLEDRVVTFPTPVMPDPSRLGKSAVACLRFIASSGGVMTNARIAGGLGWSAQTASHNVKVLRNWHMVEVTRGGDGNSRESRIALTDHGRLFALRVAGGE
;
A
#
# COMPACT_ATOMS: atom_id res chain seq x y z
N MET A 1 4.48 -10.64 -19.28
CA MET A 1 5.02 -9.33 -18.78
C MET A 1 5.38 -8.51 -20.00
N SER A 2 4.79 -7.33 -20.16
CA SER A 2 5.10 -6.40 -21.26
C SER A 2 6.57 -5.98 -21.16
N ARG A 3 7.29 -5.98 -22.30
CA ARG A 3 8.70 -5.59 -22.38
C ARG A 3 8.91 -4.06 -22.22
N ASN A 4 7.84 -3.28 -22.06
CA ASN A 4 7.86 -1.81 -22.08
C ASN A 4 7.16 -1.17 -20.87
N ALA A 5 6.93 -1.89 -19.78
CA ALA A 5 6.37 -1.30 -18.56
C ALA A 5 7.37 -0.31 -17.95
N ARG A 6 6.93 0.91 -17.62
CA ARG A 6 7.72 1.89 -16.89
C ARG A 6 8.01 1.39 -15.47
N ILE A 7 9.24 1.51 -15.02
CA ILE A 7 9.66 1.09 -13.68
C ILE A 7 9.62 2.31 -12.75
N ILE A 8 8.72 2.24 -11.76
CA ILE A 8 8.52 3.31 -10.80
C ILE A 8 8.95 2.85 -9.42
N HIS A 9 9.88 3.59 -8.83
CA HIS A 9 10.32 3.34 -7.47
C HIS A 9 9.54 4.20 -6.47
N LEU A 10 9.02 3.56 -5.43
CA LEU A 10 8.45 4.20 -4.24
C LEU A 10 9.47 4.01 -3.12
N VAL A 11 10.04 5.08 -2.62
CA VAL A 11 11.22 5.04 -1.73
C VAL A 11 10.90 5.74 -0.42
N THR A 12 10.93 5.04 0.69
CA THR A 12 10.78 5.67 2.01
C THR A 12 12.05 6.43 2.39
N VAL A 13 11.90 7.71 2.72
CA VAL A 13 13.02 8.60 3.06
C VAL A 13 13.34 8.55 4.54
N GLY A 14 14.60 8.39 4.86
CA GLY A 14 15.20 8.51 6.19
C GLY A 14 16.49 9.30 6.11
N ARG A 15 17.30 9.27 7.18
CA ARG A 15 18.57 10.01 7.26
C ARG A 15 19.66 9.49 6.33
N ASP A 16 19.61 8.22 5.95
CA ASP A 16 20.64 7.51 5.20
C ASP A 16 20.26 7.44 3.71
N ASP A 17 20.80 8.35 2.93
CA ASP A 17 20.56 8.48 1.49
C ASP A 17 21.38 7.50 0.63
N ASP A 18 22.52 7.02 1.15
CA ASP A 18 23.40 6.10 0.42
C ASP A 18 22.68 4.80 0.05
N ARG A 19 21.81 4.30 0.95
CA ARG A 19 20.99 3.11 0.69
C ARG A 19 19.93 3.35 -0.39
N ILE A 20 19.44 4.57 -0.52
CA ILE A 20 18.52 4.96 -1.59
C ILE A 20 19.27 4.91 -2.93
N LYS A 21 20.41 5.60 -2.98
CA LYS A 21 21.26 5.69 -4.17
C LYS A 21 21.76 4.30 -4.61
N ALA A 22 22.21 3.46 -3.66
CA ALA A 22 22.64 2.09 -3.93
C ALA A 22 21.52 1.22 -4.52
N GLY A 23 20.31 1.31 -3.95
CA GLY A 23 19.16 0.59 -4.48
C GLY A 23 18.82 0.98 -5.92
N LEU A 24 18.83 2.27 -6.23
CA LEU A 24 18.56 2.79 -7.58
C LEU A 24 19.66 2.44 -8.59
N ARG A 25 20.92 2.40 -8.16
CA ARG A 25 22.04 1.93 -9.03
C ARG A 25 21.93 0.44 -9.35
N ARG A 26 21.43 -0.36 -8.40
CA ARG A 26 21.26 -1.82 -8.58
C ARG A 26 20.04 -2.16 -9.44
N MET A 27 18.99 -1.36 -9.35
CA MET A 27 17.71 -1.58 -10.01
C MET A 27 17.34 -0.35 -10.83
N SER A 28 17.05 -0.55 -12.14
CA SER A 28 16.66 0.55 -13.02
C SER A 28 15.37 1.22 -12.55
N ALA A 29 15.29 2.53 -12.76
CA ALA A 29 14.09 3.33 -12.47
C ALA A 29 13.85 4.32 -13.61
N ASP A 30 12.60 4.41 -14.10
CA ASP A 30 12.16 5.46 -15.02
C ASP A 30 11.65 6.67 -14.23
N LYS A 31 11.11 6.44 -13.02
CA LYS A 31 10.67 7.50 -12.11
C LYS A 31 10.83 7.06 -10.65
N VAL A 32 11.12 8.01 -9.77
CA VAL A 32 11.32 7.82 -8.35
C VAL A 32 10.38 8.74 -7.56
N TYR A 33 9.60 8.17 -6.66
CA TYR A 33 8.86 8.91 -5.64
C TYR A 33 9.59 8.78 -4.30
N LEU A 34 10.01 9.90 -3.75
CA LEU A 34 10.57 9.97 -2.39
C LEU A 34 9.43 10.24 -1.41
N LEU A 35 9.11 9.21 -0.62
CA LEU A 35 8.04 9.24 0.38
C LEU A 35 8.64 9.76 1.69
N HIS A 36 8.27 10.96 2.09
CA HIS A 36 8.75 11.58 3.33
C HIS A 36 7.59 11.90 4.27
N SER A 37 7.87 11.94 5.57
CA SER A 37 6.87 12.38 6.54
C SER A 37 6.70 13.90 6.50
N ALA A 38 5.51 14.37 6.89
CA ALA A 38 5.26 15.78 7.15
C ALA A 38 6.22 16.31 8.21
N ASP A 39 6.52 17.61 8.13
CA ASP A 39 7.41 18.30 9.05
C ASP A 39 7.00 18.12 10.52
N GLY A 40 7.99 18.01 11.39
CA GLY A 40 7.80 18.06 12.83
C GLY A 40 7.72 16.70 13.54
N VAL A 41 8.13 15.62 12.88
CA VAL A 41 8.37 14.34 13.55
C VAL A 41 9.56 14.51 14.51
N ARG A 42 9.35 14.23 15.81
CA ARG A 42 10.44 14.22 16.76
C ARG A 42 11.38 13.06 16.49
N ALA A 43 12.64 13.37 16.27
CA ALA A 43 13.70 12.38 16.32
C ALA A 43 13.84 11.80 17.75
N SER A 44 14.48 10.65 17.85
CA SER A 44 14.73 9.97 19.14
C SER A 44 15.57 10.80 20.15
N ASP A 45 16.29 11.82 19.66
CA ASP A 45 17.11 12.76 20.41
C ASP A 45 16.36 14.04 20.81
N GLY A 46 15.08 14.17 20.46
CA GLY A 46 14.23 15.30 20.81
C GLY A 46 14.32 16.48 19.85
N GLU A 47 15.21 16.46 18.86
CA GLU A 47 15.25 17.45 17.80
C GLU A 47 14.14 17.22 16.77
N ARG A 48 13.65 18.31 16.16
CA ARG A 48 12.72 18.22 15.03
C ARG A 48 13.52 18.02 13.75
N GLU A 49 13.32 16.90 13.09
CA GLU A 49 13.89 16.67 11.77
C GLU A 49 12.96 17.16 10.68
N ASP A 50 13.51 17.93 9.77
CA ASP A 50 12.86 18.36 8.54
C ASP A 50 13.10 17.29 7.44
N PHE A 51 12.25 16.28 7.43
CA PHE A 51 12.33 15.23 6.42
C PHE A 51 11.96 15.72 5.01
N ALA A 52 11.25 16.84 4.89
CA ALA A 52 10.98 17.45 3.59
C ALA A 52 12.27 18.04 3.00
N SER A 53 13.08 18.74 3.83
CA SER A 53 14.40 19.24 3.41
C SER A 53 15.36 18.11 3.04
N ILE A 54 15.41 17.04 3.84
CA ILE A 54 16.23 15.86 3.54
C ILE A 54 15.80 15.25 2.19
N ALA A 55 14.50 15.03 1.99
CA ALA A 55 13.96 14.50 0.74
C ALA A 55 14.25 15.43 -0.45
N GLY A 56 14.17 16.75 -0.24
CA GLY A 56 14.54 17.77 -1.23
C GLY A 56 15.98 17.64 -1.70
N SER A 57 16.92 17.57 -0.74
CA SER A 57 18.35 17.39 -1.06
C SER A 57 18.62 16.08 -1.82
N ILE A 58 18.02 14.97 -1.38
CA ILE A 58 18.14 13.69 -2.09
C ILE A 58 17.57 13.79 -3.52
N ALA A 59 16.43 14.49 -3.67
CA ALA A 59 15.81 14.68 -4.98
C ALA A 59 16.70 15.49 -5.94
N GLU A 60 17.39 16.53 -5.44
CA GLU A 60 18.34 17.31 -6.23
C GLU A 60 19.50 16.45 -6.72
N ASP A 61 20.10 15.65 -5.84
CA ASP A 61 21.17 14.73 -6.19
C ASP A 61 20.75 13.69 -7.24
N LEU A 62 19.56 13.11 -7.06
CA LEU A 62 19.05 12.11 -7.99
C LEU A 62 18.69 12.72 -9.35
N ARG A 63 18.12 13.93 -9.38
CA ARG A 63 17.87 14.66 -10.64
C ARG A 63 19.16 15.00 -11.36
N ALA A 64 20.19 15.43 -10.63
CA ALA A 64 21.51 15.66 -11.19
C ALA A 64 22.13 14.39 -11.79
N ALA A 65 21.79 13.23 -11.22
CA ALA A 65 22.17 11.92 -11.76
C ALA A 65 21.26 11.42 -12.90
N GLY A 66 20.25 12.21 -13.32
CA GLY A 66 19.39 11.92 -14.48
C GLY A 66 18.09 11.18 -14.18
N TYR A 67 17.71 11.02 -12.92
CA TYR A 67 16.42 10.42 -12.55
C TYR A 67 15.27 11.42 -12.63
N ASP A 68 14.09 10.96 -13.05
CA ASP A 68 12.82 11.69 -12.85
C ASP A 68 12.36 11.50 -11.40
N VAL A 69 12.31 12.57 -10.59
CA VAL A 69 12.06 12.49 -9.16
C VAL A 69 10.92 13.38 -8.73
N SER A 70 9.95 12.80 -8.04
CA SER A 70 8.84 13.47 -7.37
C SER A 70 8.93 13.29 -5.85
N LEU A 71 8.55 14.31 -5.09
CA LEU A 71 8.38 14.24 -3.64
C LEU A 71 6.93 13.90 -3.32
N ALA A 72 6.71 13.08 -2.31
CA ALA A 72 5.38 12.76 -1.82
C ALA A 72 5.36 12.74 -0.29
N GLU A 73 4.59 13.67 0.27
CA GLU A 73 4.36 13.72 1.71
C GLU A 73 3.37 12.65 2.14
N ILE A 74 3.69 11.92 3.22
CA ILE A 74 2.85 10.89 3.80
C ILE A 74 2.67 11.15 5.31
N PRO A 75 1.49 10.84 5.88
CA PRO A 75 1.23 11.08 7.31
C PRO A 75 2.11 10.17 8.18
N PRO A 76 2.89 10.69 9.15
CA PRO A 76 3.97 9.93 9.81
C PRO A 76 3.50 8.83 10.76
N TYR A 77 2.28 8.92 11.31
CA TYR A 77 1.76 7.99 12.33
C TYR A 77 0.40 7.38 11.99
N ASP A 78 -0.07 7.54 10.76
CA ASP A 78 -1.29 6.95 10.25
C ASP A 78 -0.97 5.90 9.19
N LEU A 79 -0.92 4.63 9.61
CA LEU A 79 -0.63 3.51 8.70
C LEU A 79 -1.62 3.44 7.53
N GLY A 80 -2.91 3.65 7.80
CA GLY A 80 -3.94 3.67 6.77
C GLY A 80 -3.72 4.81 5.79
N GLY A 81 -3.51 6.03 6.29
CA GLY A 81 -3.22 7.21 5.50
C GLY A 81 -1.97 7.08 4.63
N MET A 82 -0.89 6.47 5.16
CA MET A 82 0.30 6.16 4.37
C MET A 82 0.00 5.20 3.21
N VAL A 83 -0.72 4.11 3.48
CA VAL A 83 -1.11 3.15 2.44
C VAL A 83 -2.00 3.83 1.40
N TYR A 84 -2.94 4.68 1.81
CA TYR A 84 -3.79 5.46 0.89
C TYR A 84 -2.98 6.39 0.00
N ALA A 85 -2.02 7.12 0.56
CA ALA A 85 -1.17 8.02 -0.22
C ALA A 85 -0.36 7.26 -1.28
N ILE A 86 0.25 6.13 -0.90
CA ILE A 86 1.00 5.26 -1.82
C ILE A 86 0.09 4.69 -2.91
N MET A 87 -1.11 4.22 -2.56
CA MET A 87 -2.08 3.72 -3.52
C MET A 87 -2.60 4.80 -4.47
N GLY A 88 -2.71 6.06 -3.98
CA GLY A 88 -3.05 7.23 -4.81
C GLY A 88 -2.02 7.48 -5.89
N ILE A 89 -0.73 7.54 -5.53
CA ILE A 89 0.39 7.66 -6.47
C ILE A 89 0.34 6.54 -7.52
N ALA A 90 0.19 5.30 -7.04
CA ALA A 90 0.16 4.15 -7.92
C ALA A 90 -1.02 4.20 -8.91
N LYS A 91 -2.19 4.65 -8.47
CA LYS A 91 -3.36 4.82 -9.33
C LYS A 91 -3.12 5.85 -10.44
N GLU A 92 -2.51 6.99 -10.12
CA GLU A 92 -2.16 8.02 -11.10
C GLU A 92 -1.20 7.47 -12.16
N GLU A 93 -0.14 6.80 -11.74
CA GLU A 93 0.86 6.25 -12.67
C GLU A 93 0.27 5.13 -13.53
N MET A 94 -0.56 4.25 -12.98
CA MET A 94 -1.25 3.20 -13.74
C MET A 94 -2.24 3.77 -14.77
N SER A 95 -2.81 4.95 -14.52
CA SER A 95 -3.69 5.61 -15.51
C SER A 95 -2.94 6.10 -16.74
N SER A 96 -1.62 6.30 -16.62
CA SER A 96 -0.75 6.81 -17.68
C SER A 96 -0.11 5.70 -18.53
N GLY A 97 -0.30 4.43 -18.20
CA GLY A 97 0.24 3.30 -18.97
C GLY A 97 0.60 2.07 -18.13
N ASP A 98 1.29 1.14 -18.76
CA ASP A 98 1.76 -0.09 -18.11
C ASP A 98 2.95 0.23 -17.20
N VAL A 99 2.83 -0.07 -15.91
CA VAL A 99 3.82 0.27 -14.90
C VAL A 99 4.16 -0.94 -14.01
N ARG A 100 5.41 -0.99 -13.58
CA ARG A 100 5.91 -1.92 -12.57
C ARG A 100 6.44 -1.13 -11.39
N PHE A 101 5.93 -1.41 -10.21
CA PHE A 101 6.38 -0.75 -8.99
C PHE A 101 7.47 -1.56 -8.29
N MET A 102 8.45 -0.83 -7.78
CA MET A 102 9.47 -1.32 -6.87
C MET A 102 9.46 -0.46 -5.62
N VAL A 103 9.51 -1.09 -4.45
CA VAL A 103 9.36 -0.38 -3.17
C VAL A 103 10.63 -0.53 -2.34
N ASN A 104 11.34 0.56 -2.15
CA ASN A 104 12.51 0.62 -1.26
C ASN A 104 12.06 1.01 0.15
N ILE A 105 12.27 0.10 1.10
CA ILE A 105 11.93 0.29 2.51
C ILE A 105 13.16 0.49 3.41
N SER A 106 14.28 0.91 2.82
CA SER A 106 15.56 1.06 3.56
C SER A 106 15.59 2.27 4.47
N GLY A 107 14.79 3.32 4.14
CA GLY A 107 14.72 4.57 4.89
C GLY A 107 13.42 4.70 5.69
N GLY A 108 13.30 5.84 6.38
CA GLY A 108 12.09 6.19 7.14
C GLY A 108 11.94 5.43 8.45
N THR A 109 10.77 5.55 9.04
CA THR A 109 10.41 4.84 10.28
C THR A 109 10.00 3.39 9.99
N ASN A 110 10.04 2.53 11.01
CA ASN A 110 9.52 1.16 10.88
C ASN A 110 8.04 1.14 10.46
N LEU A 111 7.25 2.14 10.86
CA LEU A 111 5.86 2.27 10.46
C LEU A 111 5.71 2.59 8.98
N MET A 112 6.55 3.49 8.44
CA MET A 112 6.62 3.78 7.01
C MET A 112 7.01 2.54 6.20
N ALA A 113 8.03 1.79 6.66
CA ALA A 113 8.43 0.54 6.02
C ALA A 113 7.30 -0.48 6.03
N GLY A 114 6.57 -0.61 7.14
CA GLY A 114 5.39 -1.47 7.28
C GLY A 114 4.26 -1.07 6.31
N ALA A 115 3.94 0.23 6.24
CA ALA A 115 2.91 0.76 5.34
C ALA A 115 3.28 0.56 3.86
N ALA A 116 4.53 0.86 3.50
CA ALA A 116 5.04 0.69 2.14
C ALA A 116 5.04 -0.80 1.72
N THR A 117 5.39 -1.70 2.65
CA THR A 117 5.30 -3.15 2.43
C THR A 117 3.84 -3.59 2.23
N ALA A 118 2.90 -3.11 3.06
CA ALA A 118 1.49 -3.43 2.90
C ALA A 118 0.94 -2.93 1.56
N ALA A 119 1.26 -1.68 1.18
CA ALA A 119 0.89 -1.13 -0.13
C ALA A 119 1.49 -1.94 -1.29
N SER A 120 2.75 -2.38 -1.17
CA SER A 120 3.41 -3.18 -2.21
C SER A 120 2.69 -4.49 -2.48
N TYR A 121 2.18 -5.16 -1.44
CA TYR A 121 1.39 -6.39 -1.60
C TYR A 121 0.07 -6.13 -2.33
N LEU A 122 -0.58 -4.99 -2.07
CA LEU A 122 -1.79 -4.60 -2.79
C LEU A 122 -1.53 -4.32 -4.26
N LEU A 123 -0.36 -3.75 -4.58
CA LEU A 123 0.07 -3.40 -5.93
C LEU A 123 0.67 -4.58 -6.70
N GLY A 124 1.05 -5.66 -6.03
CA GLY A 124 1.89 -6.70 -6.61
C GLY A 124 3.30 -6.19 -6.94
N ALA A 125 3.78 -5.20 -6.18
CA ALA A 125 5.08 -4.58 -6.34
C ALA A 125 6.18 -5.42 -5.69
N GLU A 126 7.40 -5.32 -6.20
CA GLU A 126 8.58 -5.90 -5.56
C GLU A 126 9.08 -5.00 -4.44
N VAL A 127 9.30 -5.59 -3.26
CA VAL A 127 9.88 -4.88 -2.11
C VAL A 127 11.35 -5.24 -2.00
N TYR A 128 12.18 -4.23 -1.73
CA TYR A 128 13.58 -4.45 -1.43
C TYR A 128 14.06 -3.57 -0.29
N TYR A 129 15.11 -4.03 0.35
CA TYR A 129 15.81 -3.37 1.44
C TYR A 129 17.31 -3.40 1.19
N VAL A 130 17.99 -2.28 1.37
CA VAL A 130 19.45 -2.21 1.34
C VAL A 130 19.94 -2.25 2.79
N THR A 131 20.65 -3.30 3.17
CA THR A 131 21.16 -3.42 4.53
C THR A 131 22.27 -2.39 4.76
N LYS A 132 22.48 -1.99 6.02
CA LYS A 132 23.63 -1.18 6.38
C LYS A 132 24.90 -1.97 6.08
N GLY A 133 25.81 -1.34 5.33
CA GLY A 133 27.13 -1.87 5.10
C GLY A 133 28.06 -1.65 6.28
N LEU A 134 29.13 -2.42 6.35
CA LEU A 134 30.32 -2.09 7.12
C LEU A 134 31.26 -1.22 6.27
N GLU A 135 32.23 -0.59 6.90
CA GLU A 135 33.23 0.20 6.17
C GLU A 135 33.93 -0.67 5.10
N GLY A 136 33.92 -0.19 3.86
CA GLY A 136 34.47 -0.91 2.71
C GLY A 136 33.50 -1.83 1.95
N ASP A 137 32.25 -1.98 2.42
CA ASP A 137 31.24 -2.76 1.71
C ASP A 137 30.69 -2.01 0.48
N VAL A 138 30.38 -2.77 -0.56
CA VAL A 138 29.62 -2.29 -1.72
C VAL A 138 28.14 -2.41 -1.40
N LEU A 139 27.44 -1.28 -1.23
CA LEU A 139 26.04 -1.27 -0.80
C LEU A 139 25.08 -1.89 -1.84
N GLU A 140 25.44 -1.85 -3.12
CA GLU A 140 24.69 -2.47 -4.21
C GLU A 140 24.58 -3.99 -4.05
N ASP A 141 25.58 -4.63 -3.44
CA ASP A 141 25.59 -6.07 -3.14
C ASP A 141 24.75 -6.41 -1.88
N ARG A 142 24.31 -5.38 -1.16
CA ARG A 142 23.53 -5.48 0.07
C ARG A 142 22.01 -5.34 -0.16
N VAL A 143 21.55 -5.38 -1.40
CA VAL A 143 20.13 -5.33 -1.75
C VAL A 143 19.50 -6.69 -1.48
N VAL A 144 18.53 -6.72 -0.56
CA VAL A 144 17.73 -7.89 -0.22
C VAL A 144 16.32 -7.67 -0.76
N THR A 145 15.87 -8.56 -1.63
CA THR A 145 14.49 -8.54 -2.14
C THR A 145 13.59 -9.41 -1.27
N PHE A 146 12.39 -8.92 -1.02
CA PHE A 146 11.38 -9.67 -0.28
C PHE A 146 10.53 -10.49 -1.25
N PRO A 147 10.22 -11.75 -0.95
CA PRO A 147 9.23 -12.48 -1.72
C PRO A 147 7.88 -11.77 -1.57
N THR A 148 7.34 -11.29 -2.69
CA THR A 148 6.03 -10.64 -2.69
C THR A 148 4.96 -11.73 -2.55
N PRO A 149 4.17 -11.76 -1.46
CA PRO A 149 3.04 -12.65 -1.37
C PRO A 149 2.08 -12.34 -2.52
N VAL A 150 1.69 -13.36 -3.25
CA VAL A 150 0.68 -13.20 -4.30
C VAL A 150 -0.65 -12.91 -3.60
N MET A 151 -1.04 -11.62 -3.57
CA MET A 151 -2.39 -11.27 -3.16
C MET A 151 -3.39 -11.94 -4.12
N PRO A 152 -4.50 -12.45 -3.60
CA PRO A 152 -5.52 -13.04 -4.45
C PRO A 152 -5.89 -12.09 -5.57
N ASP A 153 -5.85 -12.56 -6.81
CA ASP A 153 -6.35 -11.80 -7.94
C ASP A 153 -7.83 -11.46 -7.68
N PRO A 154 -8.24 -10.18 -7.76
CA PRO A 154 -9.65 -9.79 -7.62
C PRO A 154 -10.59 -10.59 -8.53
N SER A 155 -10.12 -11.03 -9.71
CA SER A 155 -10.87 -11.86 -10.62
C SER A 155 -11.26 -13.24 -10.02
N ARG A 156 -10.46 -13.76 -9.09
CA ARG A 156 -10.75 -15.03 -8.38
C ARG A 156 -11.84 -14.92 -7.33
N LEU A 157 -12.10 -13.70 -6.84
CA LEU A 157 -13.22 -13.45 -5.94
C LEU A 157 -14.57 -13.47 -6.64
N GLY A 158 -14.59 -13.26 -7.96
CA GLY A 158 -15.79 -13.06 -8.75
C GLY A 158 -16.39 -11.66 -8.57
N LYS A 159 -17.02 -11.16 -9.65
CA LYS A 159 -17.55 -9.79 -9.73
C LYS A 159 -18.53 -9.46 -8.58
N SER A 160 -19.38 -10.41 -8.20
CA SER A 160 -20.38 -10.19 -7.13
C SER A 160 -19.73 -10.04 -5.75
N ALA A 161 -18.70 -10.84 -5.43
CA ALA A 161 -18.00 -10.70 -4.16
C ALA A 161 -17.22 -9.38 -4.08
N VAL A 162 -16.61 -8.95 -5.20
CA VAL A 162 -15.97 -7.64 -5.30
C VAL A 162 -16.99 -6.49 -5.12
N ALA A 163 -18.16 -6.58 -5.76
CA ALA A 163 -19.23 -5.59 -5.59
C ALA A 163 -19.73 -5.54 -4.13
N CYS A 164 -19.87 -6.70 -3.48
CA CYS A 164 -20.22 -6.80 -2.06
C CYS A 164 -19.16 -6.11 -1.19
N LEU A 165 -17.87 -6.38 -1.42
CA LEU A 165 -16.78 -5.78 -0.66
C LEU A 165 -16.74 -4.25 -0.82
N ARG A 166 -16.85 -3.75 -2.06
CA ARG A 166 -16.92 -2.30 -2.35
C ARG A 166 -18.09 -1.65 -1.63
N PHE A 167 -19.27 -2.27 -1.67
CA PHE A 167 -20.47 -1.75 -1.02
C PHE A 167 -20.30 -1.67 0.50
N ILE A 168 -19.75 -2.71 1.14
CA ILE A 168 -19.47 -2.69 2.59
C ILE A 168 -18.46 -1.59 2.91
N ALA A 169 -17.40 -1.43 2.11
CA ALA A 169 -16.36 -0.43 2.33
C ALA A 169 -16.91 1.01 2.22
N SER A 170 -17.70 1.31 1.19
CA SER A 170 -18.30 2.64 0.97
C SER A 170 -19.34 3.02 2.03
N SER A 171 -19.89 2.04 2.76
CA SER A 171 -20.93 2.24 3.77
C SER A 171 -20.41 2.28 5.21
N GLY A 172 -19.11 2.55 5.41
CA GLY A 172 -18.51 2.66 6.74
C GLY A 172 -17.99 1.33 7.32
N GLY A 173 -17.97 0.27 6.53
CA GLY A 173 -17.29 -0.98 6.89
C GLY A 173 -18.06 -1.94 7.80
N VAL A 174 -19.28 -1.59 8.23
CA VAL A 174 -20.12 -2.47 9.07
C VAL A 174 -21.55 -2.44 8.59
N MET A 175 -22.15 -3.62 8.36
CA MET A 175 -23.57 -3.71 7.98
C MET A 175 -24.18 -5.09 8.24
N THR A 176 -25.46 -5.22 7.94
CA THR A 176 -26.20 -6.49 8.01
C THR A 176 -26.38 -7.11 6.63
N ASN A 177 -26.66 -8.41 6.58
CA ASN A 177 -26.94 -9.10 5.32
C ASN A 177 -28.14 -8.50 4.57
N ALA A 178 -29.17 -8.06 5.29
CA ALA A 178 -30.35 -7.40 4.73
C ALA A 178 -29.99 -6.06 4.04
N ARG A 179 -29.11 -5.27 4.64
CA ARG A 179 -28.64 -4.01 4.04
C ARG A 179 -27.80 -4.25 2.78
N ILE A 180 -26.95 -5.29 2.78
CA ILE A 180 -26.18 -5.67 1.58
C ILE A 180 -27.14 -6.09 0.46
N ALA A 181 -28.12 -6.96 0.76
CA ALA A 181 -29.12 -7.41 -0.21
C ALA A 181 -29.91 -6.24 -0.81
N GLY A 182 -30.44 -5.36 0.04
CA GLY A 182 -31.22 -4.18 -0.40
C GLY A 182 -30.39 -3.19 -1.20
N GLY A 183 -29.18 -2.88 -0.75
CA GLY A 183 -28.31 -1.89 -1.40
C GLY A 183 -27.77 -2.33 -2.76
N LEU A 184 -27.60 -3.64 -2.97
CA LEU A 184 -27.11 -4.21 -4.24
C LEU A 184 -28.24 -4.78 -5.12
N GLY A 185 -29.50 -4.70 -4.68
CA GLY A 185 -30.63 -5.27 -5.43
C GLY A 185 -30.59 -6.79 -5.49
N TRP A 186 -30.04 -7.47 -4.48
CA TRP A 186 -29.85 -8.92 -4.44
C TRP A 186 -30.86 -9.64 -3.57
N SER A 187 -31.03 -10.94 -3.81
CA SER A 187 -31.69 -11.81 -2.85
C SER A 187 -30.86 -11.95 -1.57
N ALA A 188 -31.52 -12.24 -0.44
CA ALA A 188 -30.83 -12.52 0.83
C ALA A 188 -29.84 -13.72 0.69
N GLN A 189 -30.17 -14.69 -0.16
CA GLN A 189 -29.32 -15.84 -0.44
C GLN A 189 -28.05 -15.42 -1.19
N THR A 190 -28.17 -14.58 -2.20
CA THR A 190 -27.02 -14.03 -2.97
C THR A 190 -26.09 -13.23 -2.07
N ALA A 191 -26.63 -12.36 -1.24
CA ALA A 191 -25.85 -11.58 -0.29
C ALA A 191 -25.10 -12.50 0.70
N SER A 192 -25.81 -13.47 1.32
CA SER A 192 -25.19 -14.45 2.22
C SER A 192 -24.08 -15.27 1.56
N HIS A 193 -24.26 -15.67 0.31
CA HIS A 193 -23.23 -16.40 -0.43
C HIS A 193 -21.95 -15.55 -0.59
N ASN A 194 -22.10 -14.30 -1.03
CA ASN A 194 -20.94 -13.42 -1.23
C ASN A 194 -20.25 -13.04 0.10
N VAL A 195 -21.01 -12.83 1.17
CA VAL A 195 -20.46 -12.64 2.52
C VAL A 195 -19.65 -13.88 2.96
N LYS A 196 -20.15 -15.10 2.68
CA LYS A 196 -19.42 -16.34 2.98
C LYS A 196 -18.12 -16.43 2.17
N VAL A 197 -18.14 -16.03 0.90
CA VAL A 197 -16.93 -15.95 0.07
C VAL A 197 -15.93 -14.98 0.70
N LEU A 198 -16.35 -13.75 1.00
CA LEU A 198 -15.47 -12.75 1.63
C LEU A 198 -14.92 -13.20 2.99
N ARG A 199 -15.72 -13.91 3.79
CA ARG A 199 -15.28 -14.49 5.05
C ARG A 199 -14.21 -15.57 4.87
N ASN A 200 -14.36 -16.44 3.88
CA ASN A 200 -13.37 -17.47 3.56
C ASN A 200 -12.02 -16.88 3.12
N TRP A 201 -12.04 -15.67 2.58
CA TRP A 201 -10.86 -14.89 2.23
C TRP A 201 -10.40 -13.95 3.36
N HIS A 202 -10.97 -14.10 4.57
CA HIS A 202 -10.66 -13.27 5.74
C HIS A 202 -10.86 -11.75 5.53
N MET A 203 -11.72 -11.36 4.59
CA MET A 203 -12.00 -9.95 4.28
C MET A 203 -13.11 -9.35 5.14
N VAL A 204 -13.98 -10.20 5.69
CA VAL A 204 -15.04 -9.81 6.61
C VAL A 204 -15.11 -10.76 7.80
N GLU A 205 -15.51 -10.19 8.94
CA GLU A 205 -15.93 -10.93 10.12
C GLU A 205 -17.44 -10.86 10.25
N VAL A 206 -18.03 -11.96 10.73
CA VAL A 206 -19.47 -12.06 10.98
C VAL A 206 -19.67 -12.35 12.45
N THR A 207 -20.21 -11.36 13.18
CA THR A 207 -20.55 -11.49 14.60
C THR A 207 -22.06 -11.54 14.77
N ARG A 208 -22.53 -12.34 15.71
CA ARG A 208 -23.95 -12.32 16.10
C ARG A 208 -24.21 -11.07 16.94
N GLY A 209 -25.35 -10.39 16.69
CA GLY A 209 -25.74 -9.23 17.49
C GLY A 209 -25.81 -9.60 18.98
N GLY A 210 -25.11 -8.80 19.82
CA GLY A 210 -24.91 -9.10 21.24
C GLY A 210 -26.11 -8.77 22.15
N ASP A 211 -27.16 -8.13 21.64
CA ASP A 211 -28.36 -7.80 22.42
C ASP A 211 -29.41 -8.88 22.18
N GLY A 212 -29.67 -9.69 23.19
CA GLY A 212 -30.42 -10.95 23.22
C GLY A 212 -31.74 -11.05 22.44
N ASN A 213 -32.08 -10.12 21.59
CA ASN A 213 -33.32 -10.11 20.78
C ASN A 213 -33.08 -9.89 19.26
N SER A 214 -31.86 -9.62 18.80
CA SER A 214 -31.62 -9.43 17.37
C SER A 214 -30.91 -10.66 16.79
N ARG A 215 -31.62 -11.44 15.97
CA ARG A 215 -31.07 -12.55 15.17
C ARG A 215 -30.17 -12.07 13.99
N GLU A 216 -29.94 -10.76 13.88
CA GLU A 216 -29.17 -10.20 12.78
C GLU A 216 -27.68 -10.31 13.05
N SER A 217 -26.97 -10.94 12.12
CA SER A 217 -25.51 -10.96 12.12
C SER A 217 -24.96 -9.63 11.62
N ARG A 218 -23.97 -9.09 12.33
CA ARG A 218 -23.18 -7.93 11.92
C ARG A 218 -21.99 -8.41 11.10
N ILE A 219 -21.81 -7.80 9.95
CA ILE A 219 -20.72 -8.08 9.00
C ILE A 219 -19.80 -6.86 9.02
N ALA A 220 -18.57 -7.03 9.44
CA ALA A 220 -17.57 -5.97 9.51
C ALA A 220 -16.37 -6.30 8.61
N LEU A 221 -15.79 -5.27 7.96
CA LEU A 221 -14.52 -5.44 7.28
C LEU A 221 -13.40 -5.70 8.29
N THR A 222 -12.58 -6.70 8.01
CA THR A 222 -11.27 -6.85 8.65
C THR A 222 -10.29 -5.81 8.09
N ASP A 223 -9.13 -5.63 8.73
CA ASP A 223 -8.09 -4.77 8.19
C ASP A 223 -7.61 -5.28 6.81
N HIS A 224 -7.52 -6.60 6.63
CA HIS A 224 -7.24 -7.21 5.33
C HIS A 224 -8.32 -6.84 4.30
N GLY A 225 -9.60 -6.91 4.66
CA GLY A 225 -10.72 -6.51 3.80
C GLY A 225 -10.70 -5.03 3.44
N ARG A 226 -10.34 -4.15 4.39
CA ARG A 226 -10.18 -2.71 4.15
C ARG A 226 -9.08 -2.44 3.12
N LEU A 227 -7.90 -3.02 3.32
CA LEU A 227 -6.77 -2.88 2.39
C LEU A 227 -7.11 -3.44 1.00
N PHE A 228 -7.75 -4.60 0.93
CA PHE A 228 -8.13 -5.19 -0.35
C PHE A 228 -9.22 -4.37 -1.08
N ALA A 229 -10.13 -3.72 -0.34
CA ALA A 229 -11.12 -2.83 -0.92
C ALA A 229 -10.49 -1.64 -1.66
N LEU A 230 -9.33 -1.13 -1.17
CA LEU A 230 -8.56 -0.08 -1.86
C LEU A 230 -8.09 -0.53 -3.24
N ARG A 231 -7.57 -1.75 -3.34
CA ARG A 231 -7.09 -2.32 -4.60
C ARG A 231 -8.21 -2.44 -5.63
N VAL A 232 -9.42 -2.82 -5.19
CA VAL A 232 -10.55 -3.01 -6.10
C VAL A 232 -11.37 -1.73 -6.34
N ALA A 233 -11.16 -0.65 -5.59
CA ALA A 233 -11.85 0.62 -5.77
C ALA A 233 -11.46 1.34 -7.08
N GLY A 234 -10.31 1.02 -7.67
CA GLY A 234 -9.75 1.67 -8.86
C GLY A 234 -10.01 0.96 -10.19
N GLY A 235 -10.72 -0.16 -10.21
CA GLY A 235 -10.98 -0.93 -11.44
C GLY A 235 -12.45 -0.77 -11.89
N GLU A 236 -12.70 0.09 -12.84
CA GLU A 236 -13.75 0.00 -13.83
C GLU A 236 -13.14 -0.35 -15.19
#